data_597489e652c094800975afabbb5a32e1
#
_entry.id   597489e652c094800975afabbb5a32e1
#
_cell.length_a   1.000
_cell.length_b   1.000
_cell.length_c   1.000
_cell.angle_alpha   90.00
_cell.angle_beta   90.00
_cell.angle_gamma   90.00
#
_symmetry.space_group_name_H-M   'P 1'
#
loop_
_entity.id
_entity.type
_entity.pdbx_description
1 polymer ?
#
loop_
_entity_poly.entity_id
_entity_poly.type
_entity_poly.pdbx_seq_one_letter_code
_entity_poly.pdbx_strand_id
1 'polypeptide(L)'
;MQLTKTISIAVPLFLMLTACGSKPALAPVTLTEQQNKLFQQSCQTCHANTASPAPQMGDIKAWEKRVEKGLPVLVQNAMQGFNAMPAGGLCTICTPDDFEAMIRYMATAQTSTQNK
;
A
#
# COMPACT_ATOMS: atom_id res chain seq x y z
N MET A 1 51.36 -36.97 -39.96
CA MET A 1 51.42 -36.53 -38.59
C MET A 1 50.34 -35.44 -38.44
N GLN A 2 49.11 -35.83 -38.11
CA GLN A 2 47.95 -34.95 -38.07
C GLN A 2 47.68 -34.63 -36.60
N LEU A 3 47.84 -33.35 -36.20
CA LEU A 3 47.46 -32.88 -34.86
C LEU A 3 45.97 -32.54 -34.89
N THR A 4 45.16 -33.37 -34.26
CA THR A 4 43.75 -33.09 -34.01
C THR A 4 43.63 -32.14 -32.78
N LYS A 5 43.30 -30.88 -33.04
CA LYS A 5 42.94 -29.90 -32.01
C LYS A 5 41.51 -30.16 -31.54
N THR A 6 41.37 -30.70 -30.34
CA THR A 6 40.08 -30.78 -29.66
C THR A 6 39.69 -29.41 -29.15
N ILE A 7 38.62 -28.84 -29.72
CA ILE A 7 38.00 -27.61 -29.25
C ILE A 7 37.06 -27.95 -28.13
N SER A 8 37.43 -27.60 -26.89
CA SER A 8 36.56 -27.73 -25.70
C SER A 8 35.59 -26.56 -25.69
N ILE A 9 34.34 -26.83 -26.02
CA ILE A 9 33.25 -25.84 -25.93
C ILE A 9 32.80 -25.82 -24.48
N ALA A 10 33.20 -24.80 -23.73
CA ALA A 10 32.67 -24.52 -22.41
C ALA A 10 31.26 -23.85 -22.57
N VAL A 11 30.22 -24.58 -22.22
CA VAL A 11 28.87 -24.05 -22.18
C VAL A 11 28.72 -23.26 -20.87
N PRO A 12 28.45 -21.96 -20.89
CA PRO A 12 28.20 -21.20 -19.69
C PRO A 12 26.81 -21.60 -19.16
N LEU A 13 26.77 -22.18 -17.96
CA LEU A 13 25.57 -22.45 -17.20
C LEU A 13 24.98 -21.09 -16.74
N PHE A 14 23.98 -20.60 -17.47
CA PHE A 14 23.24 -19.38 -17.13
C PHE A 14 22.33 -19.70 -15.94
N LEU A 15 22.74 -19.32 -14.72
CA LEU A 15 21.87 -19.36 -13.55
C LEU A 15 20.75 -18.33 -13.76
N MET A 16 19.55 -18.82 -14.11
CA MET A 16 18.33 -18.03 -14.06
C MET A 16 18.02 -17.74 -12.59
N LEU A 17 18.35 -16.53 -12.12
CA LEU A 17 17.81 -16.01 -10.86
C LEU A 17 16.31 -15.77 -11.07
N THR A 18 15.48 -16.68 -10.59
CA THR A 18 14.06 -16.43 -10.42
C THR A 18 13.90 -15.37 -9.33
N ALA A 19 13.70 -14.12 -9.74
CA ALA A 19 13.26 -13.07 -8.83
C ALA A 19 11.84 -13.45 -8.35
N CYS A 20 11.74 -13.97 -7.13
CA CYS A 20 10.47 -14.06 -6.42
C CYS A 20 9.91 -12.65 -6.32
N GLY A 21 8.82 -12.37 -7.06
CA GLY A 21 8.12 -11.10 -7.02
C GLY A 21 7.64 -10.84 -5.59
N SER A 22 8.33 -9.95 -4.88
CA SER A 22 7.87 -9.50 -3.56
C SER A 22 6.55 -8.78 -3.75
N LYS A 23 5.52 -9.21 -3.01
CA LYS A 23 4.22 -8.55 -2.96
C LYS A 23 4.42 -7.07 -2.59
N PRO A 24 3.76 -6.12 -3.24
CA PRO A 24 3.96 -4.70 -2.94
C PRO A 24 3.48 -4.40 -1.52
N ALA A 25 4.43 -4.29 -0.59
CA ALA A 25 4.17 -3.82 0.75
C ALA A 25 4.31 -2.30 0.78
N LEU A 26 3.30 -1.61 1.33
CA LEU A 26 3.40 -0.17 1.55
C LEU A 26 4.38 0.12 2.67
N ALA A 27 5.28 1.09 2.45
CA ALA A 27 6.10 1.60 3.53
C ALA A 27 5.22 2.38 4.52
N PRO A 28 5.43 2.22 5.85
CA PRO A 28 4.76 3.04 6.86
C PRO A 28 5.01 4.53 6.63
N VAL A 29 3.99 5.35 6.84
CA VAL A 29 4.08 6.81 6.72
C VAL A 29 3.62 7.47 8.01
N THR A 30 4.16 8.65 8.28
CA THR A 30 3.71 9.55 9.34
C THR A 30 2.90 10.66 8.70
N LEU A 31 1.70 10.90 9.22
CA LEU A 31 0.88 12.02 8.77
C LEU A 31 1.46 13.35 9.27
N THR A 32 1.39 14.38 8.45
CA THR A 32 1.62 15.75 8.91
C THR A 32 0.55 16.14 9.94
N GLU A 33 0.78 17.19 10.71
CA GLU A 33 -0.22 17.69 11.68
C GLU A 33 -1.56 18.01 11.01
N GLN A 34 -1.52 18.63 9.83
CA GLN A 34 -2.72 18.92 9.06
C GLN A 34 -3.43 17.65 8.60
N GLN A 35 -2.70 16.69 8.02
CA GLN A 35 -3.27 15.41 7.59
C GLN A 35 -3.85 14.61 8.76
N ASN A 36 -3.21 14.66 9.93
CA ASN A 36 -3.72 14.01 11.13
C ASN A 36 -5.06 14.63 11.59
N LYS A 37 -5.19 15.95 11.53
CA LYS A 37 -6.48 16.63 11.82
C LYS A 37 -7.56 16.21 10.82
N LEU A 38 -7.25 16.18 9.53
CA LEU A 38 -8.16 15.73 8.48
C LEU A 38 -8.58 14.28 8.69
N PHE A 39 -7.63 13.40 9.01
CA PHE A 39 -7.88 11.99 9.30
C PHE A 39 -8.85 11.80 10.48
N GLN A 40 -8.60 12.50 11.59
CA GLN A 40 -9.45 12.42 12.79
C GLN A 40 -10.88 12.91 12.55
N GLN A 41 -11.03 13.94 11.70
CA GLN A 41 -12.34 14.54 11.41
C GLN A 41 -13.14 13.79 10.35
N SER A 42 -12.53 12.85 9.64
CA SER A 42 -13.13 12.14 8.51
C SER A 42 -12.93 10.63 8.57
N CYS A 43 -11.82 10.13 8.08
CA CYS A 43 -11.54 8.70 7.88
C CYS A 43 -11.67 7.87 9.16
N GLN A 44 -11.19 8.41 10.28
CA GLN A 44 -11.17 7.73 11.58
C GLN A 44 -12.55 7.31 12.05
N THR A 45 -13.59 8.08 11.73
CA THR A 45 -14.97 7.80 12.13
C THR A 45 -15.44 6.39 11.76
N CYS A 46 -15.00 5.90 10.59
CA CYS A 46 -15.35 4.57 10.10
C CYS A 46 -14.17 3.58 10.20
N HIS A 47 -12.96 4.03 9.90
CA HIS A 47 -11.79 3.15 9.80
C HIS A 47 -11.09 2.87 11.13
N ALA A 48 -11.51 3.51 12.23
CA ALA A 48 -11.12 3.17 13.59
C ALA A 48 -12.33 2.77 14.47
N ASN A 49 -13.44 2.38 13.83
CA ASN A 49 -14.67 1.95 14.50
C ASN A 49 -14.99 0.51 14.10
N THR A 50 -14.78 -0.43 14.99
CA THR A 50 -14.99 -1.87 14.74
C THR A 50 -16.42 -2.26 14.45
N ALA A 51 -17.41 -1.41 14.75
CA ALA A 51 -18.80 -1.59 14.35
C ALA A 51 -19.05 -1.19 12.88
N SER A 52 -18.12 -0.49 12.25
CA SER A 52 -18.19 -0.14 10.84
C SER A 52 -17.70 -1.31 9.94
N PRO A 53 -18.32 -1.54 8.78
CA PRO A 53 -17.83 -2.52 7.80
C PRO A 53 -16.59 -2.05 7.05
N ALA A 54 -16.07 -0.87 7.33
CA ALA A 54 -14.85 -0.34 6.73
C ALA A 54 -13.61 -1.17 7.11
N PRO A 55 -12.61 -1.32 6.24
CA PRO A 55 -11.35 -1.94 6.62
C PRO A 55 -10.71 -1.12 7.75
N GLN A 56 -10.44 -1.76 8.87
CA GLN A 56 -9.95 -1.06 10.05
C GLN A 56 -8.49 -0.64 9.89
N MET A 57 -8.15 0.51 10.45
CA MET A 57 -6.78 1.01 10.50
C MET A 57 -5.85 -0.02 11.15
N GLY A 58 -4.72 -0.34 10.50
CA GLY A 58 -3.74 -1.31 10.98
C GLY A 58 -4.12 -2.78 10.73
N ASP A 59 -5.30 -3.08 10.21
CA ASP A 59 -5.65 -4.44 9.78
C ASP A 59 -4.98 -4.75 8.43
N ILE A 60 -3.71 -5.16 8.50
CA ILE A 60 -2.87 -5.46 7.32
C ILE A 60 -3.57 -6.45 6.39
N LYS A 61 -4.24 -7.47 6.93
CA LYS A 61 -4.92 -8.50 6.14
C LYS A 61 -6.10 -7.94 5.36
N ALA A 62 -6.87 -7.05 5.95
CA ALA A 62 -7.98 -6.38 5.27
C ALA A 62 -7.49 -5.41 4.19
N TRP A 63 -6.35 -4.75 4.41
CA TRP A 63 -5.79 -3.78 3.47
C TRP A 63 -5.00 -4.44 2.34
N GLU A 64 -4.35 -5.57 2.56
CA GLU A 64 -3.49 -6.25 1.60
C GLU A 64 -4.14 -6.42 0.22
N LYS A 65 -5.34 -7.01 0.17
CA LYS A 65 -6.10 -7.21 -1.08
C LYS A 65 -6.51 -5.91 -1.77
N ARG A 66 -6.60 -4.82 -1.02
CA ARG A 66 -6.92 -3.50 -1.54
C ARG A 66 -5.69 -2.85 -2.16
N VAL A 67 -4.58 -2.90 -1.44
CA VAL A 67 -3.27 -2.38 -1.87
C VAL A 67 -2.77 -3.05 -3.16
N GLU A 68 -3.10 -4.33 -3.38
CA GLU A 68 -2.80 -5.04 -4.63
C GLU A 68 -3.38 -4.37 -5.88
N LYS A 69 -4.47 -3.62 -5.75
CA LYS A 69 -5.06 -2.85 -6.85
C LYS A 69 -4.28 -1.58 -7.18
N GLY A 70 -3.35 -1.20 -6.34
CA GLY A 70 -2.54 0.01 -6.45
C GLY A 70 -3.15 1.22 -5.78
N LEU A 71 -2.28 2.08 -5.24
CA LEU A 71 -2.69 3.31 -4.55
C LEU A 71 -3.55 4.26 -5.39
N PRO A 72 -3.28 4.48 -6.69
CA PRO A 72 -4.13 5.35 -7.51
C PRO A 72 -5.59 4.90 -7.53
N VAL A 73 -5.85 3.59 -7.57
CA VAL A 73 -7.21 3.03 -7.53
C VAL A 73 -7.85 3.27 -6.16
N LEU A 74 -7.09 3.13 -5.08
CA LEU A 74 -7.61 3.38 -3.73
C LEU A 74 -7.92 4.86 -3.51
N VAL A 75 -7.06 5.76 -3.98
CA VAL A 75 -7.30 7.20 -3.93
C VAL A 75 -8.56 7.57 -4.74
N GLN A 76 -8.69 7.04 -5.95
CA GLN A 76 -9.88 7.27 -6.77
C GLN A 76 -11.15 6.78 -6.08
N ASN A 77 -11.13 5.58 -5.48
CA ASN A 77 -12.27 5.04 -4.74
C ASN A 77 -12.64 5.92 -3.54
N ALA A 78 -11.65 6.43 -2.81
CA ALA A 78 -11.88 7.34 -1.69
C ALA A 78 -12.50 8.67 -2.13
N MET A 79 -12.01 9.22 -3.24
CA MET A 79 -12.53 10.49 -3.78
C MET A 79 -13.95 10.36 -4.35
N GLN A 80 -14.24 9.26 -5.04
CA GLN A 80 -15.53 9.05 -5.73
C GLN A 80 -16.57 8.34 -4.87
N GLY A 81 -16.15 7.75 -3.75
CA GLY A 81 -16.94 6.81 -2.96
C GLY A 81 -16.82 5.37 -3.47
N PHE A 82 -16.95 4.42 -2.56
CA PHE A 82 -16.83 3.01 -2.87
C PHE A 82 -17.70 2.15 -1.92
N ASN A 83 -18.69 1.44 -2.46
CA ASN A 83 -19.67 0.69 -1.66
C ASN A 83 -20.34 1.60 -0.61
N ALA A 84 -20.20 1.28 0.68
CA ALA A 84 -20.76 2.07 1.78
C ALA A 84 -19.91 3.32 2.13
N MET A 85 -18.71 3.46 1.55
CA MET A 85 -17.87 4.64 1.77
C MET A 85 -18.38 5.81 0.92
N PRO A 86 -18.76 6.95 1.53
CA PRO A 86 -19.20 8.11 0.78
C PRO A 86 -18.05 8.75 0.00
N ALA A 87 -18.39 9.49 -1.05
CA ALA A 87 -17.41 10.26 -1.81
C ALA A 87 -16.64 11.22 -0.90
N GLY A 88 -15.32 11.24 -1.05
CA GLY A 88 -14.41 12.00 -0.21
C GLY A 88 -14.24 11.46 1.20
N GLY A 89 -14.90 10.37 1.61
CA GLY A 89 -14.78 9.80 2.95
C GLY A 89 -15.06 10.80 4.07
N LEU A 90 -16.01 11.75 3.86
CA LEU A 90 -16.34 12.90 4.73
C LEU A 90 -15.29 14.01 4.75
N CYS A 91 -14.21 13.91 3.97
CA CYS A 91 -13.23 14.99 3.83
C CYS A 91 -13.51 15.80 2.56
N THR A 92 -14.14 16.95 2.68
CA THR A 92 -14.52 17.80 1.55
C THR A 92 -13.39 18.68 1.03
N ILE A 93 -12.28 18.79 1.77
CA ILE A 93 -11.15 19.66 1.48
C ILE A 93 -9.85 18.89 1.21
N CYS A 94 -9.86 17.55 1.34
CA CYS A 94 -8.69 16.73 1.12
C CYS A 94 -8.29 16.72 -0.35
N THR A 95 -6.98 16.85 -0.56
CA THR A 95 -6.35 16.70 -1.88
C THR A 95 -6.10 15.19 -2.17
N PRO A 96 -5.83 14.81 -3.43
CA PRO A 96 -5.40 13.44 -3.75
C PRO A 96 -4.20 12.97 -2.94
N ASP A 97 -3.23 13.85 -2.66
CA ASP A 97 -2.03 13.53 -1.85
C ASP A 97 -2.40 13.28 -0.38
N ASP A 98 -3.37 14.02 0.16
CA ASP A 98 -3.88 13.75 1.51
C ASP A 98 -4.57 12.39 1.58
N PHE A 99 -5.39 12.04 0.59
CA PHE A 99 -5.98 10.71 0.52
C PHE A 99 -4.93 9.62 0.43
N GLU A 100 -3.90 9.78 -0.40
CA GLU A 100 -2.82 8.80 -0.51
C GLU A 100 -2.10 8.61 0.83
N ALA A 101 -1.73 9.71 1.49
CA ALA A 101 -1.05 9.65 2.79
C ALA A 101 -1.91 8.95 3.85
N MET A 102 -3.20 9.30 3.95
CA MET A 102 -4.11 8.71 4.93
C MET A 102 -4.41 7.23 4.63
N ILE A 103 -4.52 6.84 3.35
CA ILE A 103 -4.68 5.44 2.95
C ILE A 103 -3.43 4.63 3.33
N ARG A 104 -2.22 5.13 3.04
CA ARG A 104 -0.96 4.49 3.46
C ARG A 104 -0.90 4.34 4.97
N TYR A 105 -1.28 5.38 5.69
CA TYR A 105 -1.32 5.39 7.15
C TYR A 105 -2.25 4.31 7.71
N MET A 106 -3.45 4.16 7.17
CA MET A 106 -4.40 3.12 7.59
C MET A 106 -3.98 1.70 7.19
N ALA A 107 -3.36 1.56 6.01
CA ALA A 107 -3.00 0.27 5.44
C ALA A 107 -1.70 -0.31 5.99
N THR A 108 -0.96 0.42 6.82
CA THR A 108 0.29 -0.04 7.44
C THR A 108 0.12 -0.22 8.94
N ALA A 109 0.91 -1.13 9.54
CA ALA A 109 0.96 -1.27 10.99
C ALA A 109 1.51 0.03 11.61
N GLN A 110 0.72 0.66 12.49
CA GLN A 110 1.17 1.82 13.21
C GLN A 110 2.17 1.40 14.26
N THR A 111 3.43 1.75 14.09
CA THR A 111 4.38 1.70 15.21
C THR A 111 3.94 2.73 16.24
N SER A 112 3.75 2.29 17.47
CA SER A 112 3.15 3.02 18.61
C SER A 112 3.91 4.28 19.06
N THR A 113 4.49 5.05 18.14
CA THR A 113 5.31 6.23 18.43
C THR A 113 4.54 7.56 18.35
N GLN A 114 3.22 7.54 18.16
CA GLN A 114 2.41 8.77 18.03
C GLN A 114 1.50 9.07 19.21
N ASN A 115 1.83 8.58 20.42
CA ASN A 115 1.18 9.02 21.65
C ASN A 115 2.21 9.65 22.59
N LYS A 116 2.55 10.92 22.36
CA LYS A 116 3.13 11.79 23.41
C LYS A 116 2.80 13.25 23.13
#